data_856f427532889671f8a19314352c365e
#
_entry.id   856f427532889671f8a19314352c365e
#
_cell.length_a   1.000
_cell.length_b   1.000
_cell.length_c   1.000
_cell.angle_alpha   90.00
_cell.angle_beta   90.00
_cell.angle_gamma   90.00
#
_symmetry.space_group_name_H-M   'P 1'
#
loop_
_entity.id
_entity.type
_entity.pdbx_description
1 polymer ?
#
loop_
_entity_poly.entity_id
_entity_poly.type
_entity_poly.pdbx_seq_one_letter_code
_entity_poly.pdbx_strand_id
1 'polypeptide(L)'
;MKVGIILTTDNRSKAYIQKLIKNNIILDEIILMNSGNHEVKYSKEIIQKSLESGFDISISVLRTLKENNLKFHEFNFVDINNLKLIEYVKKSKINYYSFTGGGILKKD
;
A
#
# COMPACT_ATOMS: atom_id res chain seq x y z
N MET A 1 5.50 13.19 15.23
CA MET A 1 6.23 12.45 14.18
C MET A 1 5.26 12.05 13.09
N LYS A 2 5.63 12.28 11.83
CA LYS A 2 4.77 11.94 10.69
C LYS A 2 5.21 10.63 10.07
N VAL A 3 4.25 9.76 9.78
CA VAL A 3 4.49 8.43 9.25
C VAL A 3 3.72 8.24 7.94
N GLY A 4 4.40 7.71 6.94
CA GLY A 4 3.80 7.34 5.67
C GLY A 4 3.93 5.84 5.42
N ILE A 5 3.26 5.38 4.38
CA ILE A 5 3.36 3.99 3.95
C ILE A 5 3.60 3.93 2.44
N ILE A 6 4.44 3.00 2.03
CA ILE A 6 4.69 2.69 0.62
C ILE A 6 4.07 1.32 0.34
N LEU A 7 3.06 1.31 -0.50
CA LEU A 7 2.31 0.10 -0.87
C LEU A 7 2.68 -0.35 -2.28
N THR A 8 2.63 -1.64 -2.50
CA THR A 8 2.64 -2.24 -3.83
C THR A 8 1.26 -2.80 -4.14
N THR A 9 1.11 -3.53 -5.25
CA THR A 9 -0.17 -4.14 -5.62
C THR A 9 -0.25 -5.62 -5.24
N ASP A 10 0.67 -6.10 -4.41
CA ASP A 10 0.70 -7.49 -3.99
C ASP A 10 -0.29 -7.80 -2.86
N ASN A 11 -0.40 -9.09 -2.52
CA ASN A 11 -1.34 -9.54 -1.51
C ASN A 11 -0.99 -9.07 -0.10
N ARG A 12 0.29 -8.89 0.19
CA ARG A 12 0.74 -8.35 1.48
C ARG A 12 0.26 -6.92 1.67
N SER A 13 0.36 -6.11 0.63
CA SER A 13 -0.15 -4.74 0.66
C SER A 13 -1.65 -4.69 0.81
N LYS A 14 -2.39 -5.61 0.17
CA LYS A 14 -3.84 -5.71 0.34
C LYS A 14 -4.21 -5.96 1.80
N ALA A 15 -3.58 -6.96 2.42
CA ALA A 15 -3.85 -7.29 3.81
C ALA A 15 -3.50 -6.13 4.74
N TYR A 16 -2.37 -5.49 4.49
CA TYR A 16 -1.85 -4.42 5.33
C TYR A 16 -2.78 -3.20 5.33
N ILE A 17 -3.14 -2.71 4.13
CA ILE A 17 -3.97 -1.50 4.02
C ILE A 17 -5.40 -1.75 4.53
N GLN A 18 -5.97 -2.91 4.26
CA GLN A 18 -7.30 -3.25 4.76
C GLN A 18 -7.32 -3.30 6.29
N LYS A 19 -6.27 -3.85 6.89
CA LYS A 19 -6.15 -3.92 8.35
C LYS A 19 -5.98 -2.55 8.99
N LEU A 20 -5.18 -1.68 8.38
CA LEU A 20 -5.00 -0.31 8.86
C LEU A 20 -6.32 0.45 8.87
N ILE A 21 -7.10 0.34 7.79
CA ILE A 21 -8.41 1.00 7.69
C ILE A 21 -9.37 0.44 8.73
N LYS A 22 -9.42 -0.88 8.91
CA LYS A 22 -10.29 -1.54 9.88
C LYS A 22 -10.00 -1.08 11.31
N ASN A 23 -8.75 -0.78 11.63
CA ASN A 23 -8.33 -0.35 12.95
C ASN A 23 -8.29 1.19 13.09
N ASN A 24 -8.81 1.91 12.11
CA ASN A 24 -8.87 3.38 12.10
C ASN A 24 -7.51 4.05 12.28
N ILE A 25 -6.46 3.46 11.72
CA ILE A 25 -5.11 4.01 11.76
C ILE A 25 -4.98 5.05 10.66
N ILE A 26 -4.62 6.27 11.03
CA ILE A 26 -4.45 7.39 10.09
C ILE A 26 -2.98 7.53 9.75
N LEU A 27 -2.69 7.58 8.44
CA LEU A 27 -1.35 7.79 7.92
C LEU A 27 -1.24 9.20 7.34
N ASP A 28 -0.09 9.83 7.51
CA ASP A 28 0.16 11.17 7.00
C ASP A 28 0.39 11.19 5.48
N GLU A 29 0.91 10.09 4.94
CA GLU A 29 1.18 9.97 3.50
C GLU A 29 1.02 8.53 3.05
N ILE A 30 0.44 8.34 1.86
CA ILE A 30 0.31 7.03 1.23
C ILE A 30 0.91 7.11 -0.17
N ILE A 31 1.85 6.22 -0.46
CA ILE A 31 2.46 6.06 -1.78
C ILE A 31 2.08 4.68 -2.30
N LEU A 32 1.54 4.63 -3.52
CA LEU A 32 1.25 3.38 -4.20
C LEU A 32 2.18 3.22 -5.39
N MET A 33 2.98 2.15 -5.39
CA MET A 33 3.77 1.75 -6.54
C MET A 33 2.98 0.71 -7.34
N ASN A 34 2.48 1.12 -8.50
CA ASN A 34 1.62 0.30 -9.34
C ASN A 34 2.28 0.08 -10.71
N SER A 35 2.80 -1.11 -10.96
CA SER A 35 3.52 -1.43 -12.20
C SER A 35 2.63 -1.92 -13.33
N GLY A 36 1.31 -1.98 -13.11
CA GLY A 36 0.36 -2.44 -14.12
C GLY A 36 -0.86 -3.13 -13.52
N ASN A 37 -1.87 -3.28 -14.35
CA ASN A 37 -3.13 -3.90 -13.93
C ASN A 37 -3.10 -5.40 -14.22
N HIS A 38 -2.77 -6.18 -13.22
CA HIS A 38 -2.96 -7.61 -13.26
C HIS A 38 -4.17 -7.97 -12.41
N GLU A 39 -5.35 -7.98 -13.03
CA GLU A 39 -6.52 -8.50 -12.36
C GLU A 39 -6.43 -10.01 -12.35
N VAL A 40 -6.15 -10.56 -11.19
CA VAL A 40 -6.17 -12.00 -10.98
C VAL A 40 -7.55 -12.37 -10.44
N LYS A 41 -8.19 -13.31 -11.11
CA LYS A 41 -9.44 -13.87 -10.59
C LYS A 41 -9.12 -14.97 -9.59
N TYR A 42 -9.63 -14.82 -8.39
CA TYR A 42 -9.42 -15.78 -7.33
C TYR A 42 -10.61 -16.72 -7.22
N SER A 43 -10.35 -17.98 -6.89
CA SER A 43 -11.42 -18.94 -6.60
C SER A 43 -12.14 -18.56 -5.31
N LYS A 44 -13.38 -19.05 -5.15
CA LYS A 44 -14.14 -18.81 -3.92
C LYS A 44 -13.42 -19.35 -2.68
N GLU A 45 -12.71 -20.45 -2.81
CA GLU A 45 -11.95 -21.05 -1.70
C GLU A 45 -10.82 -20.15 -1.23
N ILE A 46 -10.08 -19.54 -2.19
CA ILE A 46 -8.98 -18.63 -1.86
C ILE A 46 -9.52 -17.37 -1.21
N ILE A 47 -10.62 -16.81 -1.74
CA ILE A 47 -11.26 -15.64 -1.14
C ILE A 47 -11.70 -15.95 0.28
N GLN A 48 -12.34 -17.09 0.51
CA GLN A 48 -12.79 -17.49 1.84
C GLN A 48 -11.61 -17.62 2.81
N LYS A 49 -10.51 -18.22 2.39
CA LYS A 49 -9.30 -18.32 3.23
C LYS A 49 -8.72 -16.96 3.57
N SER A 50 -8.72 -16.02 2.62
CA SER A 50 -8.24 -14.67 2.90
C SER A 50 -9.12 -13.96 3.92
N LEU A 51 -10.44 -14.10 3.80
CA LEU A 51 -11.38 -13.52 4.77
C LEU A 51 -11.17 -14.08 6.17
N GLU A 52 -10.90 -15.38 6.28
CA GLU A 52 -10.56 -16.02 7.55
C GLU A 52 -9.25 -15.45 8.14
N SER A 53 -8.34 -15.02 7.29
CA SER A 53 -7.08 -14.37 7.69
C SER A 53 -7.23 -12.88 7.99
N GLY A 54 -8.42 -12.32 7.78
CA GLY A 54 -8.73 -10.94 8.16
C GLY A 54 -8.68 -9.91 7.04
N PHE A 55 -8.57 -10.32 5.77
CA PHE A 55 -8.62 -9.39 4.64
C PHE A 55 -9.31 -10.04 3.43
N ASP A 56 -9.69 -9.22 2.45
CA ASP A 56 -10.32 -9.69 1.20
C ASP A 56 -9.32 -9.59 0.05
N ILE A 57 -8.78 -10.74 -0.38
CA ILE A 57 -7.80 -10.82 -1.46
C ILE A 57 -8.37 -10.38 -2.82
N SER A 58 -9.68 -10.42 -2.99
CA SER A 58 -10.34 -10.02 -4.25
C SER A 58 -10.39 -8.51 -4.44
N ILE A 59 -10.11 -7.72 -3.41
CA ILE A 59 -10.12 -6.26 -3.48
C ILE A 59 -8.71 -5.75 -3.69
N SER A 60 -8.48 -5.02 -4.79
CA SER A 60 -7.15 -4.46 -5.07
C SER A 60 -6.80 -3.34 -4.09
N VAL A 61 -5.50 -3.07 -3.95
CA VAL A 61 -5.02 -1.95 -3.13
C VAL A 61 -5.60 -0.63 -3.64
N LEU A 62 -5.57 -0.42 -4.95
CA LEU A 62 -6.12 0.80 -5.56
C LEU A 62 -7.59 0.98 -5.24
N ARG A 63 -8.38 -0.08 -5.37
CA ARG A 63 -9.81 -0.06 -5.05
C ARG A 63 -10.05 0.26 -3.57
N THR A 64 -9.27 -0.34 -2.68
CA THR A 64 -9.37 -0.08 -1.25
C THR A 64 -9.13 1.39 -0.93
N LEU A 65 -8.10 2.00 -1.53
CA LEU A 65 -7.79 3.41 -1.30
C LEU A 65 -8.91 4.31 -1.83
N LYS A 66 -9.42 4.05 -3.02
CA LYS A 66 -10.48 4.86 -3.63
C LYS A 66 -11.80 4.75 -2.88
N GLU A 67 -12.21 3.54 -2.51
CA GLU A 67 -13.49 3.31 -1.80
C GLU A 67 -13.50 3.95 -0.40
N ASN A 68 -12.35 4.12 0.22
CA ASN A 68 -12.24 4.75 1.52
C ASN A 68 -11.87 6.23 1.46
N ASN A 69 -11.89 6.83 0.26
CA ASN A 69 -11.60 8.25 0.03
C ASN A 69 -10.23 8.68 0.56
N LEU A 70 -9.25 7.81 0.49
CA LEU A 70 -7.89 8.09 0.95
C LEU A 70 -7.11 8.78 -0.15
N LYS A 71 -6.37 9.82 0.23
CA LYS A 71 -5.44 10.49 -0.69
C LYS A 71 -4.15 9.68 -0.76
N PHE A 72 -3.64 9.48 -1.98
CA PHE A 72 -2.39 8.77 -2.19
C PHE A 72 -1.68 9.30 -3.43
N HIS A 73 -0.36 9.10 -3.46
CA HIS A 73 0.44 9.41 -4.63
C HIS A 73 0.80 8.10 -5.34
N GLU A 74 0.51 8.01 -6.63
CA GLU A 74 0.73 6.81 -7.41
C GLU A 74 1.94 6.94 -8.33
N PHE A 75 2.83 5.95 -8.29
CA PHE A 75 3.89 5.78 -9.27
C PHE A 75 3.62 4.51 -10.09
N ASN A 76 3.93 4.54 -11.37
CA ASN A 76 3.71 3.40 -12.27
C ASN A 76 4.96 2.52 -12.42
N PHE A 77 5.65 2.28 -11.32
CA PHE A 77 6.78 1.36 -11.22
C PHE A 77 6.78 0.70 -9.84
N VAL A 78 7.52 -0.41 -9.73
CA VAL A 78 7.69 -1.11 -8.44
C VAL A 78 9.19 -1.29 -8.20
N ASP A 79 9.86 -0.22 -7.82
CA ASP A 79 11.28 -0.24 -7.47
C ASP A 79 11.55 0.85 -6.44
N ILE A 80 11.85 0.44 -5.22
CA ILE A 80 12.11 1.35 -4.12
C ILE A 80 13.37 2.21 -4.35
N ASN A 81 14.26 1.76 -5.23
CA ASN A 81 15.47 2.49 -5.60
C ASN A 81 15.27 3.44 -6.79
N ASN A 82 14.04 3.55 -7.31
CA ASN A 82 13.75 4.47 -8.40
C ASN A 82 13.99 5.92 -7.96
N LEU A 83 14.71 6.67 -8.78
CA LEU A 83 15.08 8.06 -8.45
C LEU A 83 13.88 8.95 -8.21
N LYS A 84 12.78 8.75 -8.93
CA LYS A 84 11.57 9.55 -8.74
C LYS A 84 10.97 9.34 -7.36
N LEU A 85 10.96 8.09 -6.88
CA LEU A 85 10.47 7.78 -5.55
C LEU A 85 11.40 8.38 -4.49
N ILE A 86 12.71 8.23 -4.66
CA ILE A 86 13.70 8.77 -3.73
C ILE A 86 13.57 10.28 -3.62
N GLU A 87 13.44 10.98 -4.74
CA GLU A 87 13.26 12.44 -4.75
C GLU A 87 11.95 12.84 -4.05
N TYR A 88 10.87 12.12 -4.31
CA TYR A 88 9.59 12.38 -3.66
C TYR A 88 9.69 12.24 -2.14
N VAL A 89 10.30 11.15 -1.68
CA VAL A 89 10.49 10.89 -0.25
C VAL A 89 11.36 11.97 0.41
N LYS A 90 12.44 12.38 -0.25
CA LYS A 90 13.33 13.42 0.27
C LYS A 90 12.65 14.78 0.42
N LYS A 91 11.71 15.10 -0.47
CA LYS A 91 10.99 16.38 -0.44
C LYS A 91 9.80 16.37 0.51
N SER A 92 9.34 15.18 0.94
CA SER A 92 8.19 15.07 1.82
C SER A 92 8.50 15.50 3.25
N LYS A 93 7.47 15.86 3.99
CA LYS A 93 7.59 16.21 5.42
C LYS A 93 7.42 14.99 6.33
N ILE A 94 7.44 13.80 5.75
CA ILE A 94 7.27 12.55 6.47
C ILE A 94 8.61 12.10 7.03
N ASN A 95 8.63 11.68 8.30
CA ASN A 95 9.86 11.24 8.98
C ASN A 95 10.21 9.80 8.66
N TYR A 96 9.21 8.93 8.58
CA TYR A 96 9.38 7.51 8.35
C TYR A 96 8.36 6.98 7.37
N TYR A 97 8.79 6.09 6.48
CA TYR A 97 7.90 5.34 5.62
C TYR A 97 7.99 3.86 5.96
N SER A 98 6.86 3.21 6.18
CA SER A 98 6.78 1.76 6.25
C SER A 98 6.61 1.23 4.83
N PHE A 99 7.42 0.26 4.46
CA PHE A 99 7.34 -0.38 3.16
C PHE A 99 6.80 -1.80 3.32
N THR A 100 5.66 -2.09 2.69
CA THR A 100 5.01 -3.40 2.82
C THR A 100 5.84 -4.56 2.26
N GLY A 101 6.81 -4.28 1.42
CA GLY A 101 7.72 -5.27 0.87
C GLY A 101 8.97 -5.53 1.69
N GLY A 102 9.26 -4.80 2.75
CA GLY A 102 10.50 -5.05 3.46
C GLY A 102 10.97 -4.09 4.53
N GLY A 103 10.10 -3.38 5.24
CA GLY A 103 10.56 -2.67 6.42
C GLY A 103 10.28 -1.18 6.47
N ILE A 104 11.14 -0.44 7.15
CA ILE A 104 10.96 0.99 7.39
C ILE A 104 12.06 1.77 6.69
N LEU A 105 11.65 2.77 5.89
CA LEU A 105 12.56 3.73 5.28
C LEU A 105 12.63 4.99 6.13
N LYS A 106 13.83 5.35 6.52
CA LYS A 106 14.10 6.62 7.16
C LYS A 106 14.41 7.68 6.10
N LYS A 107 13.90 8.89 6.28
CA LYS A 107 13.91 9.93 5.26
C LYS A 107 15.30 10.42 4.84
N ASP A 108 16.28 10.45 5.65
CA ASP A 108 17.60 11.01 5.33
C ASP A 108 18.53 10.13 4.49
#